data_75e95e1bc28e97d8694c793d8aec041f
#
_entry.id   75e95e1bc28e97d8694c793d8aec041f
#
_cell.length_a   1.000
_cell.length_b   1.000
_cell.length_c   1.000
_cell.angle_alpha   90.00
_cell.angle_beta   90.00
_cell.angle_gamma   90.00
#
_symmetry.space_group_name_H-M   'P 1'
#
loop_
_entity.id
_entity.type
_entity.pdbx_description
1 polymer ?
#
loop_
_entity_poly.entity_id
_entity_poly.type
_entity_poly.pdbx_seq_one_letter_code
_entity_poly.pdbx_strand_id
1 'polypeptide(L)'
;NPSGKLADTVVYDPDVNEITRVNGESSDIVYIEDIYVGYKWYETAAVEGYYEGKSKFGKTGYDAVVQYPFGHGLSYTTFDWELVSASIPSGGTIDKDSTIDIQVRVTNTGERAGKDVVELYLTAPYTEGGIEKPHVALLDFEKTEEIQPGDYDVVEFSITAYELASYDCYDANDNIITGWELEHGTYQLKLMTDAHNLKNMDGGVLEYNVELDQRIRKDPVSGGRVKNRFTGDLAYGNCPLDGSALSVDWTYLSRANISGTVPTEQAQRPSGSEINNFKYTYDGYDYELSEMPANENPVDSGLRLVTGENGEHITKKQFDGEDEANFAFKYNDELMFHLGNPENWESETWDKLLDQISISELRDVVEDGGYGSASIESVGKPQYIEYDGPSGFNRTNMTPNAPGLKCTALPAENLVGQTWNKYLVYQAGQVIGVDGQNFGVNGIYAPCVNLHREYLAGRNYECYSEDAVICGQLAAALILGA
;
A
#
# COMPACT_ATOMS: atom_id res chain seq x y z
N ASN A 1 6.08 2.14 24.82
CA ASN A 1 6.48 3.53 24.90
C ASN A 1 5.28 4.39 25.27
N PRO A 2 5.36 5.24 26.31
CA PRO A 2 4.20 6.03 26.79
C PRO A 2 3.71 7.10 25.80
N SER A 3 4.32 7.28 24.64
CA SER A 3 3.85 8.14 23.55
C SER A 3 3.52 7.37 22.28
N GLY A 4 3.47 6.03 22.37
CA GLY A 4 3.00 5.19 21.27
C GLY A 4 1.49 5.17 21.21
N LYS A 5 0.97 4.87 20.02
CA LYS A 5 -0.45 4.69 19.73
C LYS A 5 -0.64 3.34 19.05
N LEU A 6 -1.78 2.71 19.24
CA LEU A 6 -2.09 1.47 18.52
C LEU A 6 -2.19 1.75 17.02
N ALA A 7 -1.54 0.92 16.24
CA ALA A 7 -1.61 0.97 14.78
C ALA A 7 -2.69 0.01 14.22
N ASP A 8 -3.44 -0.61 15.12
CA ASP A 8 -4.52 -1.55 14.84
C ASP A 8 -5.65 -1.38 15.85
N THR A 9 -6.87 -1.64 15.41
CA THR A 9 -8.02 -1.77 16.30
C THR A 9 -7.87 -3.06 17.11
N VAL A 10 -8.12 -3.02 18.41
CA VAL A 10 -8.11 -4.20 19.26
C VAL A 10 -9.53 -4.56 19.64
N VAL A 11 -9.97 -5.77 19.29
CA VAL A 11 -11.31 -6.27 19.58
C VAL A 11 -11.28 -7.31 20.70
N TYR A 12 -12.42 -7.52 21.36
CA TYR A 12 -12.55 -8.55 22.41
C TYR A 12 -12.53 -9.98 21.88
N ASP A 13 -12.91 -10.15 20.63
CA ASP A 13 -13.08 -11.45 20.02
C ASP A 13 -12.75 -11.36 18.54
N PRO A 14 -11.61 -11.86 18.10
CA PRO A 14 -11.22 -11.82 16.69
C PRO A 14 -12.16 -12.63 15.79
N ASP A 15 -12.87 -13.63 16.33
CA ASP A 15 -13.86 -14.41 15.57
C ASP A 15 -15.14 -13.62 15.29
N VAL A 16 -15.32 -12.45 15.91
CA VAL A 16 -16.45 -11.55 15.64
C VAL A 16 -16.21 -10.69 14.41
N ASN A 17 -15.01 -10.64 13.88
CA ASN A 17 -14.79 -10.03 12.60
C ASN A 17 -15.35 -10.93 11.48
N GLU A 18 -16.64 -10.80 11.27
CA GLU A 18 -17.40 -11.60 10.30
C GLU A 18 -16.87 -11.43 8.87
N ILE A 19 -16.16 -10.33 8.60
CA ILE A 19 -15.55 -10.03 7.30
C ILE A 19 -14.31 -10.89 7.06
N THR A 20 -13.45 -11.07 8.06
CA THR A 20 -12.23 -11.87 7.91
C THR A 20 -12.48 -13.37 8.04
N ARG A 21 -13.62 -13.77 8.61
CA ARG A 21 -14.04 -15.17 8.67
C ARG A 21 -14.12 -15.83 7.28
N VAL A 22 -14.31 -15.03 6.25
CA VAL A 22 -14.36 -15.49 4.84
C VAL A 22 -13.01 -15.99 4.34
N ASN A 23 -11.91 -15.59 4.98
CA ASN A 23 -10.54 -15.83 4.50
C ASN A 23 -9.77 -16.86 5.34
N GLY A 24 -10.30 -17.28 6.48
CA GLY A 24 -9.52 -17.97 7.53
C GLY A 24 -9.04 -19.39 7.23
N GLU A 25 -9.62 -20.12 6.28
CA GLU A 25 -9.28 -21.52 5.99
C GLU A 25 -9.08 -21.84 4.51
N SER A 26 -9.21 -20.85 3.63
CA SER A 26 -9.07 -21.02 2.19
C SER A 26 -7.66 -20.68 1.70
N SER A 27 -7.17 -21.38 0.70
CA SER A 27 -5.97 -21.00 -0.05
C SER A 27 -6.19 -19.75 -0.90
N ASP A 28 -7.43 -19.31 -1.02
CA ASP A 28 -7.84 -18.18 -1.86
C ASP A 28 -8.42 -17.09 -0.97
N ILE A 29 -8.03 -15.85 -1.24
CA ILE A 29 -8.47 -14.67 -0.52
C ILE A 29 -9.32 -13.81 -1.45
N VAL A 30 -10.54 -13.49 -1.01
CA VAL A 30 -11.44 -12.58 -1.73
C VAL A 30 -11.57 -11.30 -0.92
N TYR A 31 -11.29 -10.16 -1.56
CA TYR A 31 -11.29 -8.84 -0.93
C TYR A 31 -12.70 -8.22 -0.92
N ILE A 32 -13.66 -8.92 -0.33
CA ILE A 32 -15.06 -8.48 -0.31
C ILE A 32 -15.33 -7.33 0.65
N GLU A 33 -14.41 -7.09 1.58
CA GLU A 33 -14.46 -5.94 2.49
C GLU A 33 -14.21 -4.59 1.81
N ASP A 34 -13.64 -4.61 0.59
CA ASP A 34 -13.31 -3.41 -0.17
C ASP A 34 -12.49 -2.40 0.68
N ILE A 35 -12.98 -1.18 0.84
CA ILE A 35 -12.33 -0.12 1.64
C ILE A 35 -12.46 -0.29 3.15
N TYR A 36 -13.29 -1.22 3.61
CA TYR A 36 -13.65 -1.37 5.03
C TYR A 36 -12.67 -2.27 5.79
N VAL A 37 -11.40 -1.88 5.81
CA VAL A 37 -10.33 -2.58 6.55
C VAL A 37 -10.15 -1.94 7.93
N GLY A 38 -9.99 -2.74 8.97
CA GLY A 38 -9.68 -2.30 10.32
C GLY A 38 -10.72 -1.33 10.90
N TYR A 39 -10.27 -0.24 11.51
CA TYR A 39 -11.16 0.76 12.12
C TYR A 39 -12.20 1.34 11.14
N LYS A 40 -11.89 1.42 9.85
CA LYS A 40 -12.85 1.90 8.84
C LYS A 40 -14.12 1.06 8.83
N TRP A 41 -13.96 -0.25 9.04
CA TRP A 41 -15.11 -1.14 9.27
C TRP A 41 -15.79 -0.84 10.60
N TYR A 42 -15.05 -0.89 11.72
CA TYR A 42 -15.66 -0.82 13.05
C TYR A 42 -16.40 0.49 13.29
N GLU A 43 -15.82 1.61 12.87
CA GLU A 43 -16.43 2.93 13.01
C GLU A 43 -17.65 3.10 12.10
N THR A 44 -17.58 2.60 10.86
CA THR A 44 -18.72 2.66 9.94
C THR A 44 -19.86 1.76 10.39
N ALA A 45 -19.56 0.53 10.77
CA ALA A 45 -20.56 -0.41 11.30
C ALA A 45 -21.25 0.12 12.56
N ALA A 46 -20.52 0.83 13.41
CA ALA A 46 -21.09 1.45 14.60
C ALA A 46 -22.10 2.56 14.28
N VAL A 47 -21.74 3.46 13.37
CA VAL A 47 -22.61 4.58 12.97
C VAL A 47 -23.85 4.10 12.23
N GLU A 48 -23.73 3.06 11.41
CA GLU A 48 -24.86 2.44 10.69
C GLU A 48 -25.69 1.48 11.58
N GLY A 49 -25.44 1.48 12.90
CA GLY A 49 -26.25 0.72 13.87
C GLY A 49 -26.02 -0.79 13.87
N TYR A 50 -25.03 -1.30 13.17
CA TYR A 50 -24.75 -2.74 13.05
C TYR A 50 -24.47 -3.40 14.42
N TYR A 51 -23.97 -2.62 15.38
CA TYR A 51 -23.69 -3.11 16.73
C TYR A 51 -24.85 -2.87 17.72
N GLU A 52 -25.99 -2.38 17.27
CA GLU A 52 -27.14 -2.24 18.14
C GLU A 52 -27.57 -3.57 18.76
N GLY A 53 -27.80 -3.57 20.06
CA GLY A 53 -28.14 -4.78 20.81
C GLY A 53 -26.98 -5.72 21.15
N LYS A 54 -25.78 -5.52 20.59
CA LYS A 54 -24.59 -6.28 21.05
C LYS A 54 -24.22 -5.86 22.47
N SER A 55 -23.92 -6.84 23.31
CA SER A 55 -23.48 -6.60 24.69
C SER A 55 -22.46 -7.64 25.13
N LYS A 56 -21.34 -7.20 25.72
CA LYS A 56 -20.27 -8.05 26.24
C LYS A 56 -19.56 -7.34 27.40
N PHE A 57 -19.23 -8.07 28.43
CA PHE A 57 -18.51 -7.53 29.59
C PHE A 57 -19.18 -6.31 30.27
N GLY A 58 -20.50 -6.20 30.22
CA GLY A 58 -21.26 -5.08 30.78
C GLY A 58 -21.24 -3.82 29.92
N LYS A 59 -20.65 -3.88 28.72
CA LYS A 59 -20.63 -2.84 27.70
C LYS A 59 -21.65 -3.15 26.61
N THR A 60 -22.05 -2.14 25.82
CA THR A 60 -23.05 -2.26 24.74
C THR A 60 -22.58 -1.56 23.47
N GLY A 61 -23.11 -1.96 22.33
CA GLY A 61 -22.81 -1.34 21.04
C GLY A 61 -21.34 -1.50 20.65
N TYR A 62 -20.73 -0.43 20.18
CA TYR A 62 -19.31 -0.37 19.79
C TYR A 62 -18.39 -0.87 20.91
N ASP A 63 -18.56 -0.38 22.13
CA ASP A 63 -17.73 -0.75 23.29
C ASP A 63 -17.84 -2.23 23.68
N ALA A 64 -18.85 -2.96 23.24
CA ALA A 64 -18.95 -4.40 23.42
C ALA A 64 -18.14 -5.21 22.42
N VAL A 65 -17.71 -4.59 21.33
CA VAL A 65 -16.94 -5.18 20.22
C VAL A 65 -15.49 -4.74 20.28
N VAL A 66 -15.25 -3.45 20.28
CA VAL A 66 -13.92 -2.85 20.27
C VAL A 66 -13.44 -2.63 21.71
N GLN A 67 -12.27 -3.16 22.04
CA GLN A 67 -11.60 -2.97 23.31
C GLN A 67 -10.80 -1.67 23.34
N TYR A 68 -10.02 -1.44 22.28
CA TYR A 68 -9.24 -0.22 22.06
C TYR A 68 -9.35 0.17 20.58
N PRO A 69 -9.77 1.39 20.27
CA PRO A 69 -9.81 1.88 18.89
C PRO A 69 -8.40 2.02 18.28
N PHE A 70 -8.32 2.04 16.97
CA PHE A 70 -7.12 2.44 16.24
C PHE A 70 -6.69 3.85 16.68
N GLY A 71 -5.39 4.08 16.85
CA GLY A 71 -4.87 5.35 17.36
C GLY A 71 -4.90 5.49 18.88
N HIS A 72 -5.53 4.54 19.61
CA HIS A 72 -5.57 4.61 21.07
C HIS A 72 -4.18 4.56 21.68
N GLY A 73 -3.90 5.47 22.61
CA GLY A 73 -2.62 5.53 23.31
C GLY A 73 -2.73 6.11 24.73
N LEU A 74 -1.70 5.85 25.52
CA LEU A 74 -1.55 6.39 26.87
C LEU A 74 -0.24 7.18 26.96
N SER A 75 -0.20 8.14 27.89
CA SER A 75 1.02 8.87 28.22
C SER A 75 1.26 8.94 29.72
N TYR A 76 2.50 9.20 30.13
CA TYR A 76 2.83 9.50 31.53
C TYR A 76 2.64 10.98 31.89
N THR A 77 2.16 11.77 30.95
CA THR A 77 1.81 13.17 31.13
C THR A 77 0.50 13.47 30.40
N THR A 78 0.00 14.69 30.51
CA THR A 78 -1.23 15.14 29.87
C THR A 78 -0.95 16.26 28.89
N PHE A 79 -1.75 16.33 27.82
CA PHE A 79 -1.59 17.34 26.78
C PHE A 79 -2.93 18.00 26.44
N ASP A 80 -2.91 19.33 26.33
CA ASP A 80 -3.99 20.10 25.76
C ASP A 80 -3.64 20.53 24.33
N TRP A 81 -4.64 20.53 23.44
CA TRP A 81 -4.49 20.98 22.07
C TRP A 81 -5.29 22.25 21.82
N GLU A 82 -4.74 23.13 20.97
CA GLU A 82 -5.35 24.37 20.52
C GLU A 82 -5.17 24.50 19.01
N LEU A 83 -6.26 24.74 18.28
CA LEU A 83 -6.19 25.11 16.86
C LEU A 83 -5.62 26.53 16.76
N VAL A 84 -4.40 26.65 16.23
CA VAL A 84 -3.72 27.94 16.06
C VAL A 84 -4.23 28.65 14.80
N SER A 85 -4.29 27.90 13.69
CA SER A 85 -4.74 28.46 12.42
C SER A 85 -5.22 27.36 11.46
N ALA A 86 -6.06 27.76 10.52
CA ALA A 86 -6.38 27.04 9.31
C ALA A 86 -6.34 28.04 8.15
N SER A 87 -5.62 27.71 7.05
CA SER A 87 -5.45 28.61 5.89
C SER A 87 -6.78 28.94 5.23
N ILE A 88 -7.72 28.00 5.24
CA ILE A 88 -9.11 28.20 4.87
C ILE A 88 -9.92 28.07 6.18
N PRO A 89 -10.67 29.10 6.60
CA PRO A 89 -11.49 29.03 7.82
C PRO A 89 -12.58 27.96 7.72
N SER A 90 -12.92 27.35 8.86
CA SER A 90 -14.07 26.42 8.93
C SER A 90 -15.35 27.08 8.41
N GLY A 91 -16.14 26.35 7.62
CA GLY A 91 -17.28 26.84 6.85
C GLY A 91 -16.90 27.36 5.45
N GLY A 92 -15.60 27.39 5.11
CA GLY A 92 -15.11 27.82 3.81
C GLY A 92 -15.43 26.86 2.68
N THR A 93 -15.36 27.38 1.44
CA THR A 93 -15.50 26.56 0.21
C THR A 93 -14.12 26.12 -0.27
N ILE A 94 -14.03 24.88 -0.70
CA ILE A 94 -12.83 24.27 -1.31
C ILE A 94 -13.18 23.70 -2.68
N ASP A 95 -12.15 23.52 -3.49
CA ASP A 95 -12.20 22.90 -4.80
C ASP A 95 -11.02 21.93 -4.99
N LYS A 96 -10.95 21.27 -6.15
CA LYS A 96 -9.90 20.26 -6.48
C LYS A 96 -8.45 20.78 -6.45
N ASP A 97 -8.27 22.10 -6.48
CA ASP A 97 -6.96 22.76 -6.49
C ASP A 97 -6.60 23.35 -5.10
N SER A 98 -7.48 23.18 -4.12
CA SER A 98 -7.34 23.73 -2.78
C SER A 98 -6.32 22.92 -1.94
N THR A 99 -5.59 23.66 -1.10
CA THR A 99 -4.76 23.11 -0.02
C THR A 99 -5.14 23.75 1.30
N ILE A 100 -5.30 22.94 2.33
CA ILE A 100 -5.67 23.37 3.68
C ILE A 100 -4.48 23.15 4.60
N ASP A 101 -3.85 24.25 5.02
CA ASP A 101 -2.78 24.20 6.01
C ASP A 101 -3.37 24.42 7.41
N ILE A 102 -3.08 23.53 8.34
CA ILE A 102 -3.60 23.53 9.71
C ILE A 102 -2.43 23.52 10.69
N GLN A 103 -2.47 24.38 11.69
CA GLN A 103 -1.51 24.40 12.80
C GLN A 103 -2.20 24.11 14.11
N VAL A 104 -1.65 23.14 14.86
CA VAL A 104 -2.15 22.74 16.18
C VAL A 104 -1.06 22.89 17.21
N ARG A 105 -1.32 23.69 18.26
CA ARG A 105 -0.44 23.77 19.43
C ARG A 105 -0.78 22.65 20.38
N VAL A 106 0.25 21.92 20.81
CA VAL A 106 0.18 20.87 21.83
C VAL A 106 0.94 21.33 23.05
N THR A 107 0.27 21.56 24.17
CA THR A 107 0.86 21.99 25.42
C THR A 107 0.92 20.83 26.40
N ASN A 108 2.08 20.58 27.00
CA ASN A 108 2.21 19.60 28.07
C ASN A 108 1.69 20.22 29.40
N THR A 109 0.54 19.73 29.83
CA THR A 109 -0.14 20.20 31.06
C THR A 109 0.14 19.33 32.28
N GLY A 110 0.94 18.26 32.13
CA GLY A 110 1.30 17.35 33.21
C GLY A 110 2.65 17.70 33.84
N GLU A 111 3.20 16.75 34.61
CA GLU A 111 4.39 16.94 35.41
C GLU A 111 5.65 16.27 34.83
N ARG A 112 5.56 15.60 33.68
CA ARG A 112 6.67 14.88 33.06
C ARG A 112 6.85 15.32 31.62
N ALA A 113 8.08 15.32 31.14
CA ALA A 113 8.36 15.50 29.74
C ALA A 113 7.78 14.35 28.91
N GLY A 114 7.28 14.63 27.74
CA GLY A 114 6.69 13.62 26.85
C GLY A 114 6.41 14.14 25.45
N LYS A 115 6.04 13.22 24.58
CA LYS A 115 5.59 13.48 23.21
C LYS A 115 4.12 13.10 23.08
N ASP A 116 3.38 13.79 22.21
CA ASP A 116 2.01 13.40 21.83
C ASP A 116 1.93 13.21 20.32
N VAL A 117 0.86 12.58 19.85
CA VAL A 117 0.54 12.43 18.43
C VAL A 117 -0.79 13.11 18.18
N VAL A 118 -0.80 14.06 17.26
CA VAL A 118 -2.02 14.68 16.75
C VAL A 118 -2.47 13.88 15.53
N GLU A 119 -3.68 13.39 15.57
CA GLU A 119 -4.29 12.59 14.51
C GLU A 119 -5.37 13.42 13.81
N LEU A 120 -5.26 13.57 12.50
CA LEU A 120 -6.21 14.29 11.66
C LEU A 120 -7.02 13.30 10.82
N TYR A 121 -8.32 13.28 11.02
CA TYR A 121 -9.24 12.37 10.33
C TYR A 121 -10.23 13.12 9.44
N LEU A 122 -10.69 12.42 8.41
CA LEU A 122 -11.71 12.85 7.46
C LEU A 122 -13.02 12.13 7.72
N THR A 123 -14.13 12.88 7.70
CA THR A 123 -15.46 12.38 7.37
C THR A 123 -15.91 13.08 6.08
N ALA A 124 -15.91 12.33 4.98
CA ALA A 124 -16.37 12.82 3.68
C ALA A 124 -17.91 12.77 3.58
N PRO A 125 -18.55 13.60 2.74
CA PRO A 125 -19.96 13.49 2.47
C PRO A 125 -20.28 12.10 1.88
N TYR A 126 -21.33 11.46 2.40
CA TYR A 126 -21.77 10.14 1.96
C TYR A 126 -23.22 10.18 1.54
N THR A 127 -23.53 9.64 0.38
CA THR A 127 -24.88 9.42 -0.13
C THR A 127 -25.12 7.92 -0.21
N GLU A 128 -26.22 7.44 0.36
CA GLU A 128 -26.60 6.04 0.33
C GLU A 128 -26.68 5.51 -1.11
N GLY A 129 -25.93 4.44 -1.40
CA GLY A 129 -25.84 3.85 -2.73
C GLY A 129 -24.94 4.58 -3.73
N GLY A 130 -24.30 5.69 -3.31
CA GLY A 130 -23.25 6.35 -4.07
C GLY A 130 -21.86 5.73 -3.85
N ILE A 131 -20.81 6.53 -4.01
CA ILE A 131 -19.42 6.06 -3.81
C ILE A 131 -19.25 5.58 -2.36
N GLU A 132 -18.71 4.37 -2.20
CA GLU A 132 -18.43 3.81 -0.88
C GLU A 132 -17.39 4.64 -0.12
N LYS A 133 -17.69 4.96 1.15
CA LYS A 133 -16.83 5.76 2.02
C LYS A 133 -16.95 5.30 3.47
N PRO A 134 -15.84 5.16 4.17
CA PRO A 134 -15.89 4.89 5.60
C PRO A 134 -16.45 6.12 6.34
N HIS A 135 -16.99 5.88 7.54
CA HIS A 135 -17.44 6.98 8.40
C HIS A 135 -16.29 7.93 8.76
N VAL A 136 -15.12 7.38 9.01
CA VAL A 136 -13.90 8.12 9.35
C VAL A 136 -12.69 7.47 8.69
N ALA A 137 -11.75 8.28 8.21
CA ALA A 137 -10.47 7.86 7.63
C ALA A 137 -9.34 8.77 8.10
N LEU A 138 -8.22 8.21 8.53
CA LEU A 138 -7.02 8.99 8.84
C LEU A 138 -6.53 9.70 7.58
N LEU A 139 -6.30 11.00 7.66
CA LEU A 139 -5.69 11.80 6.61
C LEU A 139 -4.18 11.94 6.82
N ASP A 140 -3.79 12.30 8.04
CA ASP A 140 -2.40 12.53 8.40
C ASP A 140 -2.23 12.48 9.92
N PHE A 141 -0.99 12.37 10.36
CA PHE A 141 -0.61 12.41 11.75
C PHE A 141 0.75 13.08 11.94
N GLU A 142 0.88 13.82 13.02
CA GLU A 142 2.17 14.41 13.40
C GLU A 142 2.49 14.15 14.86
N LYS A 143 3.74 13.77 15.12
CA LYS A 143 4.25 13.55 16.45
C LYS A 143 5.10 14.73 16.91
N THR A 144 4.76 15.27 18.07
CA THR A 144 5.52 16.38 18.65
C THR A 144 6.96 16.01 18.96
N GLU A 145 7.82 17.00 19.08
CA GLU A 145 9.07 16.85 19.81
C GLU A 145 8.79 16.61 21.30
N GLU A 146 9.84 16.34 22.08
CA GLU A 146 9.69 16.17 23.53
C GLU A 146 9.37 17.50 24.20
N ILE A 147 8.16 17.59 24.75
CA ILE A 147 7.65 18.81 25.39
C ILE A 147 7.87 18.72 26.91
N GLN A 148 8.55 19.71 27.49
CA GLN A 148 8.73 19.83 28.93
C GLN A 148 7.40 20.24 29.60
N PRO A 149 7.21 19.96 30.91
CA PRO A 149 6.04 20.45 31.66
C PRO A 149 5.84 21.97 31.55
N GLY A 150 4.66 22.37 31.08
CA GLY A 150 4.28 23.76 30.86
C GLY A 150 4.73 24.37 29.54
N ASP A 151 5.57 23.69 28.76
CA ASP A 151 5.96 24.09 27.41
C ASP A 151 4.99 23.56 26.36
N TYR A 152 5.18 23.95 25.10
CA TYR A 152 4.38 23.52 23.96
C TYR A 152 5.22 23.26 22.71
N ASP A 153 4.64 22.53 21.79
CA ASP A 153 5.10 22.37 20.41
C ASP A 153 3.95 22.69 19.45
N VAL A 154 4.26 22.96 18.18
CA VAL A 154 3.26 23.22 17.14
C VAL A 154 3.47 22.23 16.02
N VAL A 155 2.45 21.43 15.75
CA VAL A 155 2.43 20.52 14.61
C VAL A 155 1.64 21.11 13.45
N GLU A 156 2.03 20.77 12.24
CA GLU A 156 1.50 21.33 11.00
C GLU A 156 1.01 20.23 10.06
N PHE A 157 -0.13 20.46 9.43
CA PHE A 157 -0.69 19.60 8.38
C PHE A 157 -0.90 20.44 7.13
N SER A 158 -0.67 19.84 5.96
CA SER A 158 -0.94 20.44 4.65
C SER A 158 -1.71 19.44 3.81
N ILE A 159 -3.02 19.59 3.77
CA ILE A 159 -3.94 18.64 3.15
C ILE A 159 -4.42 19.19 1.82
N THR A 160 -4.19 18.45 0.75
CA THR A 160 -4.68 18.77 -0.59
C THR A 160 -6.07 18.20 -0.83
N ALA A 161 -6.82 18.78 -1.74
CA ALA A 161 -8.13 18.26 -2.13
C ALA A 161 -8.07 16.82 -2.71
N TYR A 162 -6.90 16.37 -3.20
CA TYR A 162 -6.69 15.00 -3.65
C TYR A 162 -6.83 13.99 -2.51
N GLU A 163 -6.32 14.32 -1.32
CA GLU A 163 -6.41 13.46 -0.12
C GLU A 163 -7.84 13.38 0.43
N LEU A 164 -8.69 14.34 0.09
CA LEU A 164 -10.11 14.35 0.45
C LEU A 164 -10.98 13.57 -0.55
N ALA A 165 -10.46 13.30 -1.74
CA ALA A 165 -11.20 12.70 -2.83
C ALA A 165 -11.46 11.20 -2.61
N SER A 166 -12.53 10.71 -3.19
CA SER A 166 -12.88 9.29 -3.25
C SER A 166 -12.65 8.73 -4.65
N TYR A 167 -12.39 7.42 -4.76
CA TYR A 167 -12.20 6.79 -6.06
C TYR A 167 -13.49 6.11 -6.50
N ASP A 168 -14.07 6.59 -7.59
CA ASP A 168 -15.23 5.98 -8.20
C ASP A 168 -14.82 5.08 -9.37
N CYS A 169 -15.04 3.77 -9.20
CA CYS A 169 -14.73 2.78 -10.24
C CYS A 169 -15.83 2.71 -11.30
N TYR A 170 -17.08 2.93 -10.90
CA TYR A 170 -18.26 2.48 -11.64
C TYR A 170 -19.28 3.58 -11.93
N ASP A 171 -18.96 4.85 -11.65
CA ASP A 171 -19.92 5.95 -11.74
C ASP A 171 -21.11 5.72 -10.79
N ALA A 172 -20.80 5.40 -9.53
CA ALA A 172 -21.80 5.00 -8.54
C ALA A 172 -22.78 6.11 -8.18
N ASN A 173 -22.43 7.37 -8.40
CA ASN A 173 -23.27 8.55 -8.16
C ASN A 173 -23.91 9.11 -9.44
N ASP A 174 -23.79 8.42 -10.59
CA ASP A 174 -24.47 8.71 -11.86
C ASP A 174 -24.13 10.10 -12.45
N ASN A 175 -22.88 10.60 -12.22
CA ASN A 175 -22.45 11.93 -12.65
C ASN A 175 -21.46 11.93 -13.83
N ILE A 176 -21.18 10.77 -14.43
CA ILE A 176 -20.24 10.53 -15.53
C ILE A 176 -18.77 10.77 -15.17
N ILE A 177 -18.43 10.89 -13.89
CA ILE A 177 -17.07 11.00 -13.42
C ILE A 177 -16.64 9.63 -12.89
N THR A 178 -15.57 9.07 -13.45
CA THR A 178 -14.93 7.87 -12.93
C THR A 178 -13.47 8.15 -12.60
N GLY A 179 -12.92 7.48 -11.61
CA GLY A 179 -11.60 7.73 -11.03
C GLY A 179 -11.68 8.61 -9.78
N TRP A 180 -10.65 9.40 -9.51
CA TRP A 180 -10.64 10.27 -8.34
C TRP A 180 -11.61 11.44 -8.49
N GLU A 181 -12.47 11.57 -7.51
CA GLU A 181 -13.53 12.56 -7.45
C GLU A 181 -13.62 13.24 -6.09
N LEU A 182 -13.68 14.57 -6.12
CA LEU A 182 -14.10 15.40 -4.99
C LEU A 182 -15.58 15.70 -5.16
N GLU A 183 -16.44 14.98 -4.45
CA GLU A 183 -17.89 15.13 -4.54
C GLU A 183 -18.38 16.41 -3.85
N HIS A 184 -19.52 16.92 -4.29
CA HIS A 184 -20.18 18.02 -3.62
C HIS A 184 -20.67 17.61 -2.22
N GLY A 185 -20.66 18.55 -1.30
CA GLY A 185 -21.10 18.32 0.08
C GLY A 185 -20.15 18.89 1.11
N THR A 186 -20.37 18.53 2.37
CA THR A 186 -19.58 19.01 3.50
C THR A 186 -18.57 17.95 3.94
N TYR A 187 -17.32 18.31 3.91
CA TYR A 187 -16.19 17.54 4.41
C TYR A 187 -15.85 18.00 5.83
N GLN A 188 -15.64 17.06 6.74
CA GLN A 188 -15.21 17.37 8.10
C GLN A 188 -13.79 16.84 8.34
N LEU A 189 -12.87 17.74 8.68
CA LEU A 189 -11.55 17.42 9.17
C LEU A 189 -11.60 17.47 10.71
N LYS A 190 -11.22 16.35 11.34
CA LYS A 190 -11.41 16.14 12.78
C LYS A 190 -10.08 15.91 13.46
N LEU A 191 -9.78 16.70 14.48
CA LEU A 191 -8.66 16.46 15.39
C LEU A 191 -9.09 15.46 16.46
N MET A 192 -8.55 14.24 16.39
CA MET A 192 -9.00 13.13 17.20
C MET A 192 -7.87 12.55 18.04
N THR A 193 -8.21 11.92 19.16
CA THR A 193 -7.24 11.21 20.01
C THR A 193 -7.04 9.76 19.62
N ASP A 194 -7.97 9.22 18.86
CA ASP A 194 -8.03 7.91 18.22
C ASP A 194 -9.21 7.91 17.22
N ALA A 195 -9.39 6.87 16.42
CA ALA A 195 -10.41 6.81 15.38
C ALA A 195 -11.86 6.97 15.88
N HIS A 196 -12.09 6.77 17.19
CA HIS A 196 -13.43 6.84 17.78
C HIS A 196 -13.68 8.16 18.54
N ASN A 197 -12.63 8.74 19.14
CA ASN A 197 -12.77 9.83 20.10
C ASN A 197 -12.22 11.15 19.57
N LEU A 198 -13.09 12.14 19.44
CA LEU A 198 -12.68 13.52 19.18
C LEU A 198 -11.85 14.05 20.35
N LYS A 199 -10.84 14.87 20.06
CA LYS A 199 -10.17 15.67 21.08
C LYS A 199 -11.16 16.70 21.62
N ASN A 200 -11.30 16.71 22.94
CA ASN A 200 -12.13 17.73 23.60
C ASN A 200 -11.42 19.10 23.58
N MET A 201 -11.72 19.88 22.55
CA MET A 201 -11.15 21.21 22.31
C MET A 201 -12.09 22.07 21.46
N ASP A 202 -11.95 23.38 21.53
CA ASP A 202 -12.63 24.28 20.62
C ASP A 202 -11.99 24.21 19.23
N GLY A 203 -12.82 24.13 18.16
CA GLY A 203 -12.35 24.03 16.79
C GLY A 203 -11.76 22.67 16.42
N GLY A 204 -12.02 21.61 17.19
CA GLY A 204 -11.57 20.25 16.90
C GLY A 204 -12.21 19.62 15.66
N VAL A 205 -13.24 20.25 15.10
CA VAL A 205 -13.86 19.88 13.82
C VAL A 205 -13.86 21.09 12.89
N LEU A 206 -13.24 20.95 11.74
CA LEU A 206 -13.21 21.94 10.65
C LEU A 206 -14.10 21.44 9.52
N GLU A 207 -15.05 22.29 9.08
CA GLU A 207 -15.98 21.95 8.00
C GLU A 207 -15.62 22.70 6.73
N TYR A 208 -15.66 22.02 5.58
CA TYR A 208 -15.41 22.61 4.28
C TYR A 208 -16.46 22.17 3.28
N ASN A 209 -16.91 23.10 2.43
CA ASN A 209 -17.96 22.85 1.47
C ASN A 209 -17.40 22.76 0.06
N VAL A 210 -17.80 21.72 -0.67
CA VAL A 210 -17.59 21.57 -2.10
C VAL A 210 -18.94 21.80 -2.79
N GLU A 211 -19.00 22.76 -3.71
CA GLU A 211 -20.26 23.16 -4.34
C GLU A 211 -20.71 22.20 -5.46
N LEU A 212 -19.75 21.62 -6.18
CA LEU A 212 -20.01 20.75 -7.34
C LEU A 212 -19.01 19.61 -7.37
N ASP A 213 -19.39 18.46 -7.93
CA ASP A 213 -18.51 17.32 -8.16
C ASP A 213 -17.37 17.69 -9.10
N GLN A 214 -16.16 17.30 -8.73
CA GLN A 214 -14.94 17.68 -9.44
C GLN A 214 -14.02 16.49 -9.67
N ARG A 215 -13.72 16.23 -10.92
CA ARG A 215 -12.76 15.18 -11.28
C ARG A 215 -11.32 15.64 -11.09
N ILE A 216 -10.53 14.82 -10.40
CA ILE A 216 -9.08 15.00 -10.26
C ILE A 216 -8.37 14.18 -11.35
N ARG A 217 -7.74 14.88 -12.30
CA ARG A 217 -7.14 14.28 -13.51
C ARG A 217 -5.67 13.96 -13.39
N LYS A 218 -4.99 14.52 -12.41
CA LYS A 218 -3.56 14.36 -12.19
C LYS A 218 -3.29 14.15 -10.72
N ASP A 219 -2.41 13.22 -10.46
CA ASP A 219 -1.80 13.06 -9.15
C ASP A 219 -0.96 14.30 -8.81
N PRO A 220 -1.18 14.96 -7.68
CA PRO A 220 -0.49 16.22 -7.36
C PRO A 220 1.00 16.04 -7.08
N VAL A 221 1.44 14.85 -6.66
CA VAL A 221 2.83 14.57 -6.31
C VAL A 221 3.64 14.22 -7.55
N SER A 222 3.17 13.24 -8.33
CA SER A 222 3.88 12.75 -9.51
C SER A 222 3.60 13.57 -10.78
N GLY A 223 2.51 14.36 -10.80
CA GLY A 223 2.00 15.01 -12.00
C GLY A 223 1.42 14.04 -13.04
N GLY A 224 1.45 12.76 -12.75
CA GLY A 224 0.97 11.68 -13.60
C GLY A 224 -0.54 11.76 -13.83
N ARG A 225 -0.98 11.36 -15.03
CA ARG A 225 -2.41 11.35 -15.35
C ARG A 225 -3.12 10.23 -14.61
N VAL A 226 -4.13 10.58 -13.84
CA VAL A 226 -5.05 9.60 -13.23
C VAL A 226 -6.03 9.11 -14.28
N LYS A 227 -6.10 7.78 -14.44
CA LYS A 227 -7.05 7.11 -15.33
C LYS A 227 -7.81 6.08 -14.52
N ASN A 228 -9.11 5.95 -14.77
CA ASN A 228 -9.84 4.78 -14.31
C ASN A 228 -9.29 3.55 -15.03
N ARG A 229 -8.79 2.57 -14.27
CA ARG A 229 -8.26 1.31 -14.79
C ARG A 229 -9.29 0.18 -14.76
N PHE A 230 -10.46 0.44 -14.19
CA PHE A 230 -11.57 -0.53 -14.10
C PHE A 230 -12.55 -0.34 -15.25
N THR A 231 -12.04 -0.12 -16.49
CA THR A 231 -12.82 0.07 -17.70
C THR A 231 -12.33 -0.86 -18.82
N GLY A 232 -13.18 -1.14 -19.79
CA GLY A 232 -12.84 -2.04 -20.89
C GLY A 232 -12.55 -3.45 -20.38
N ASP A 233 -11.45 -4.04 -20.80
CA ASP A 233 -11.05 -5.40 -20.41
C ASP A 233 -10.61 -5.51 -18.94
N LEU A 234 -10.33 -4.39 -18.31
CA LEU A 234 -10.01 -4.30 -16.89
C LEU A 234 -11.21 -3.88 -16.03
N ALA A 235 -12.39 -3.70 -16.64
CA ALA A 235 -13.60 -3.44 -15.89
C ALA A 235 -13.99 -4.67 -15.08
N TYR A 236 -14.58 -4.41 -13.90
CA TYR A 236 -15.25 -5.47 -13.15
C TYR A 236 -16.25 -6.19 -14.07
N GLY A 237 -16.29 -7.49 -14.04
CA GLY A 237 -17.11 -8.29 -14.95
C GLY A 237 -16.43 -8.68 -16.27
N ASN A 238 -15.37 -8.01 -16.66
CA ASN A 238 -14.53 -8.39 -17.80
C ASN A 238 -13.14 -8.88 -17.37
N CYS A 239 -12.79 -8.70 -16.11
CA CYS A 239 -11.57 -9.28 -15.57
C CYS A 239 -11.76 -10.78 -15.41
N PRO A 240 -10.88 -11.59 -16.01
CA PRO A 240 -11.02 -13.05 -15.94
C PRO A 240 -10.92 -13.62 -14.53
N LEU A 241 -10.41 -12.85 -13.57
CA LEU A 241 -10.25 -13.25 -12.16
C LEU A 241 -11.34 -12.69 -11.24
N ASP A 242 -12.31 -11.95 -11.77
CA ASP A 242 -13.35 -11.28 -10.97
C ASP A 242 -14.50 -12.20 -10.54
N GLY A 243 -14.47 -13.44 -10.91
CA GLY A 243 -15.53 -14.40 -10.60
C GLY A 243 -16.70 -14.36 -11.58
N SER A 244 -16.93 -13.29 -12.36
CA SER A 244 -18.02 -13.26 -13.35
C SER A 244 -17.80 -14.27 -14.46
N ALA A 245 -16.56 -14.41 -14.94
CA ALA A 245 -16.15 -15.46 -15.88
C ALA A 245 -16.22 -16.87 -15.28
N LEU A 246 -16.24 -16.97 -13.95
CA LEU A 246 -16.30 -18.21 -13.20
C LEU A 246 -17.72 -18.50 -12.66
N SER A 247 -18.71 -17.68 -13.05
CA SER A 247 -20.10 -17.78 -12.57
C SER A 247 -20.24 -17.66 -11.05
N VAL A 248 -19.33 -16.90 -10.41
CA VAL A 248 -19.38 -16.60 -8.99
C VAL A 248 -19.84 -15.15 -8.82
N ASP A 249 -20.93 -14.98 -8.10
CA ASP A 249 -21.50 -13.67 -7.78
C ASP A 249 -20.97 -13.22 -6.41
N TRP A 250 -19.99 -12.32 -6.43
CA TRP A 250 -19.42 -11.74 -5.22
C TRP A 250 -20.24 -10.55 -4.74
N THR A 251 -20.69 -10.61 -3.50
CA THR A 251 -21.32 -9.45 -2.86
C THR A 251 -20.27 -8.70 -2.05
N TYR A 252 -19.93 -7.50 -2.50
CA TYR A 252 -19.03 -6.62 -1.76
C TYR A 252 -19.75 -5.96 -0.59
N LEU A 253 -18.99 -5.69 0.47
CA LEU A 253 -19.50 -4.97 1.62
C LEU A 253 -19.93 -3.55 1.19
N SER A 254 -21.13 -3.16 1.58
CA SER A 254 -21.69 -1.85 1.26
C SER A 254 -22.24 -1.17 2.51
N ARG A 255 -21.86 0.09 2.70
CA ARG A 255 -22.36 0.94 3.77
C ARG A 255 -23.88 1.14 3.70
N ALA A 256 -24.43 1.21 2.48
CA ALA A 256 -25.87 1.35 2.26
C ALA A 256 -26.67 0.15 2.78
N ASN A 257 -26.05 -1.03 2.89
CA ASN A 257 -26.71 -2.25 3.34
C ASN A 257 -25.76 -3.19 4.08
N ILE A 258 -25.14 -2.69 5.14
CA ILE A 258 -24.15 -3.47 5.92
C ILE A 258 -24.70 -4.84 6.31
N SER A 259 -25.86 -4.89 6.94
CA SER A 259 -26.44 -6.16 7.44
C SER A 259 -26.77 -7.17 6.32
N GLY A 260 -27.00 -6.71 5.10
CA GLY A 260 -27.28 -7.57 3.94
C GLY A 260 -26.05 -7.95 3.14
N THR A 261 -24.92 -7.28 3.36
CA THR A 261 -23.67 -7.48 2.59
C THR A 261 -22.51 -8.02 3.42
N VAL A 262 -22.63 -8.05 4.76
CA VAL A 262 -21.67 -8.78 5.61
C VAL A 262 -21.69 -10.26 5.22
N PRO A 263 -20.54 -10.84 4.91
CA PRO A 263 -20.47 -12.23 4.46
C PRO A 263 -20.93 -13.19 5.59
N THR A 264 -21.86 -14.07 5.25
CA THR A 264 -22.38 -15.09 6.18
C THR A 264 -21.72 -16.45 5.97
N GLU A 265 -21.10 -16.64 4.81
CA GLU A 265 -20.42 -17.87 4.42
C GLU A 265 -19.04 -17.56 3.83
N GLN A 266 -18.14 -18.51 3.96
CA GLN A 266 -16.83 -18.41 3.33
C GLN A 266 -16.97 -18.42 1.81
N ALA A 267 -16.25 -17.51 1.13
CA ALA A 267 -16.18 -17.48 -0.32
C ALA A 267 -15.61 -18.82 -0.83
N GLN A 268 -16.35 -19.47 -1.72
CA GLN A 268 -15.94 -20.74 -2.29
C GLN A 268 -15.11 -20.52 -3.53
N ARG A 269 -13.96 -21.18 -3.59
CA ARG A 269 -13.16 -21.22 -4.82
C ARG A 269 -13.95 -21.91 -5.92
N PRO A 270 -13.98 -21.38 -7.17
CA PRO A 270 -14.45 -22.11 -8.31
C PRO A 270 -13.73 -23.46 -8.45
N SER A 271 -14.42 -24.47 -8.94
CA SER A 271 -13.82 -25.79 -9.07
C SER A 271 -12.60 -25.76 -10.00
N GLY A 272 -11.61 -26.63 -9.75
CA GLY A 272 -10.38 -26.67 -10.54
C GLY A 272 -10.60 -26.90 -12.05
N SER A 273 -11.75 -27.47 -12.45
CA SER A 273 -12.13 -27.64 -13.86
C SER A 273 -12.52 -26.32 -14.53
N GLU A 274 -13.06 -25.37 -13.78
CA GLU A 274 -13.43 -24.03 -14.29
C GLU A 274 -12.19 -23.17 -14.51
N ILE A 275 -11.22 -23.26 -13.61
CA ILE A 275 -9.94 -22.54 -13.74
C ILE A 275 -9.13 -23.05 -14.93
N ASN A 276 -9.16 -24.34 -15.20
CA ASN A 276 -8.40 -24.95 -16.30
C ASN A 276 -8.96 -24.61 -17.70
N ASN A 277 -10.20 -24.12 -17.79
CA ASN A 277 -10.82 -23.67 -19.04
C ASN A 277 -10.72 -22.17 -19.26
N PHE A 278 -9.92 -21.50 -18.42
CA PHE A 278 -9.81 -20.06 -18.43
C PHE A 278 -9.06 -19.58 -19.68
N LYS A 279 -9.68 -18.66 -20.43
CA LYS A 279 -9.07 -17.98 -21.57
C LYS A 279 -8.87 -16.51 -21.20
N TYR A 280 -7.70 -16.00 -21.42
CA TYR A 280 -7.48 -14.57 -21.36
C TYR A 280 -6.90 -14.07 -22.68
N THR A 281 -7.33 -12.90 -23.09
CA THR A 281 -6.82 -12.22 -24.27
C THR A 281 -5.78 -11.18 -23.83
N TYR A 282 -4.56 -11.35 -24.27
CA TYR A 282 -3.51 -10.34 -24.06
C TYR A 282 -2.98 -9.93 -25.44
N ASP A 283 -2.99 -8.63 -25.71
CA ASP A 283 -2.49 -8.04 -26.96
C ASP A 283 -3.06 -8.67 -28.25
N GLY A 284 -4.36 -9.06 -28.20
CA GLY A 284 -5.07 -9.65 -29.34
C GLY A 284 -4.87 -11.16 -29.55
N TYR A 285 -4.18 -11.82 -28.62
CA TYR A 285 -4.01 -13.27 -28.62
C TYR A 285 -4.83 -13.89 -27.50
N ASP A 286 -5.57 -14.96 -27.85
CA ASP A 286 -6.29 -15.79 -26.89
C ASP A 286 -5.37 -16.89 -26.37
N TYR A 287 -5.18 -16.95 -25.04
CA TYR A 287 -4.40 -18.00 -24.39
C TYR A 287 -5.32 -18.91 -23.58
N GLU A 288 -5.22 -20.23 -23.79
CA GLU A 288 -5.77 -21.23 -22.87
C GLU A 288 -4.64 -21.74 -21.97
N LEU A 289 -4.81 -21.68 -20.66
CA LEU A 289 -3.81 -22.19 -19.70
C LEU A 289 -3.50 -23.68 -19.91
N SER A 290 -4.46 -24.44 -20.42
CA SER A 290 -4.31 -25.86 -20.79
C SER A 290 -3.52 -26.08 -22.07
N GLU A 291 -3.32 -25.04 -22.88
CA GLU A 291 -2.62 -25.10 -24.17
C GLU A 291 -1.20 -24.52 -24.10
N MET A 292 -0.74 -24.06 -22.93
CA MET A 292 0.68 -23.75 -22.77
C MET A 292 1.46 -25.05 -23.01
N PRO A 293 2.24 -25.14 -24.10
CA PRO A 293 2.98 -26.36 -24.42
C PRO A 293 3.96 -26.60 -23.29
N ALA A 294 3.81 -27.74 -22.65
CA ALA A 294 4.60 -28.15 -21.50
C ALA A 294 6.12 -28.23 -21.78
N ASN A 295 6.58 -28.03 -22.99
CA ASN A 295 7.99 -28.12 -23.40
C ASN A 295 8.27 -27.71 -24.85
N GLU A 296 7.63 -26.73 -25.43
CA GLU A 296 8.20 -26.22 -26.69
C GLU A 296 9.28 -25.18 -26.35
N ASN A 297 10.46 -25.42 -26.89
CA ASN A 297 11.58 -24.50 -26.87
C ASN A 297 11.08 -23.06 -27.13
N PRO A 298 11.49 -22.07 -26.35
CA PRO A 298 11.11 -20.68 -26.53
C PRO A 298 11.74 -20.04 -27.78
N VAL A 299 11.79 -20.81 -28.87
CA VAL A 299 12.44 -20.42 -30.12
C VAL A 299 11.69 -19.30 -30.85
N ASP A 300 10.48 -19.00 -30.43
CA ASP A 300 9.65 -17.98 -31.07
C ASP A 300 9.37 -16.74 -30.21
N SER A 301 10.07 -16.59 -29.09
CA SER A 301 9.94 -15.43 -28.20
C SER A 301 10.60 -14.13 -28.72
N GLY A 302 11.03 -14.10 -29.99
CA GLY A 302 11.78 -12.97 -30.54
C GLY A 302 13.27 -12.94 -30.15
N LEU A 303 13.68 -13.70 -29.15
CA LEU A 303 15.08 -13.97 -28.86
C LEU A 303 15.66 -14.83 -29.97
N ARG A 304 16.44 -14.24 -30.84
CA ARG A 304 17.08 -14.89 -31.98
C ARG A 304 18.27 -15.74 -31.52
N LEU A 305 17.95 -16.86 -30.91
CA LEU A 305 18.95 -17.77 -30.39
C LEU A 305 19.34 -18.75 -31.49
N VAL A 306 20.62 -18.91 -31.73
CA VAL A 306 21.19 -19.85 -32.68
C VAL A 306 22.17 -20.76 -31.96
N THR A 307 22.30 -21.99 -32.44
CA THR A 307 23.33 -22.92 -31.94
C THR A 307 24.61 -22.62 -32.68
N GLY A 308 25.68 -22.32 -31.97
CA GLY A 308 27.02 -22.13 -32.52
C GLY A 308 27.62 -23.46 -33.03
N GLU A 309 28.74 -23.37 -33.70
CA GLU A 309 29.39 -24.52 -34.35
C GLU A 309 29.78 -25.64 -33.38
N ASN A 310 29.99 -25.31 -32.10
CA ASN A 310 30.37 -26.30 -31.07
C ASN A 310 29.13 -26.78 -30.25
N GLY A 311 27.93 -26.41 -30.64
CA GLY A 311 26.70 -26.76 -29.92
C GLY A 311 26.33 -25.83 -28.79
N GLU A 312 27.09 -24.77 -28.55
CA GLU A 312 26.78 -23.71 -27.61
C GLU A 312 25.63 -22.86 -28.15
N HIS A 313 24.84 -22.31 -27.24
CA HIS A 313 23.82 -21.33 -27.60
C HIS A 313 24.45 -19.94 -27.57
N ILE A 314 24.40 -19.26 -28.69
CA ILE A 314 24.96 -17.92 -28.90
C ILE A 314 23.90 -16.98 -29.46
N THR A 315 24.08 -15.68 -29.27
CA THR A 315 23.21 -14.70 -29.91
C THR A 315 23.36 -14.76 -31.43
N LYS A 316 22.33 -14.34 -32.15
CA LYS A 316 22.38 -14.26 -33.62
C LYS A 316 23.55 -13.45 -34.13
N LYS A 317 23.94 -12.39 -33.43
CA LYS A 317 25.07 -11.52 -33.78
C LYS A 317 26.42 -12.20 -33.60
N GLN A 318 26.61 -12.92 -32.50
CA GLN A 318 27.80 -13.76 -32.29
C GLN A 318 27.90 -14.82 -33.40
N PHE A 319 26.78 -15.39 -33.84
CA PHE A 319 26.74 -16.36 -34.93
C PHE A 319 27.06 -15.72 -36.29
N ASP A 320 26.52 -14.52 -36.57
CA ASP A 320 26.74 -13.81 -37.84
C ASP A 320 28.16 -13.22 -37.93
N GLY A 321 28.98 -13.32 -36.87
CA GLY A 321 30.38 -12.86 -36.86
C GLY A 321 30.54 -11.35 -36.91
N GLU A 322 29.53 -10.62 -36.50
CA GLU A 322 29.59 -9.16 -36.43
C GLU A 322 30.57 -8.69 -35.36
N ASP A 323 31.40 -7.71 -35.72
CA ASP A 323 32.53 -7.25 -34.95
C ASP A 323 32.11 -6.68 -33.60
N GLU A 324 32.67 -7.20 -32.49
CA GLU A 324 32.40 -6.77 -31.10
C GLU A 324 32.62 -5.26 -30.90
N ALA A 325 33.46 -4.65 -31.70
CA ALA A 325 33.77 -3.22 -31.63
C ALA A 325 32.54 -2.30 -31.97
N ASN A 326 31.56 -2.83 -32.66
CA ASN A 326 30.35 -2.08 -33.03
C ASN A 326 29.18 -2.22 -32.04
N PHE A 327 29.33 -3.03 -31.01
CA PHE A 327 28.26 -3.38 -30.05
C PHE A 327 28.59 -3.08 -28.58
N ALA A 328 29.51 -2.17 -28.32
CA ALA A 328 29.96 -1.84 -26.97
C ALA A 328 28.90 -1.07 -26.13
N PHE A 329 27.65 -1.50 -26.17
CA PHE A 329 26.68 -1.12 -25.16
C PHE A 329 26.88 -2.05 -23.95
N LYS A 330 27.66 -1.60 -23.00
CA LYS A 330 27.80 -2.28 -21.71
C LYS A 330 26.82 -1.66 -20.72
N TYR A 331 26.35 -2.49 -19.81
CA TYR A 331 25.62 -2.01 -18.66
C TYR A 331 26.48 -0.99 -17.91
N ASN A 332 26.00 0.24 -17.82
CA ASN A 332 26.61 1.31 -17.02
C ASN A 332 25.50 2.28 -16.59
N ASP A 333 25.79 3.11 -15.61
CA ASP A 333 24.82 4.03 -15.02
C ASP A 333 24.18 4.98 -16.04
N GLU A 334 24.98 5.47 -17.01
CA GLU A 334 24.48 6.37 -18.04
C GLU A 334 23.51 5.67 -19.01
N LEU A 335 23.85 4.46 -19.45
CA LEU A 335 22.98 3.65 -20.30
C LEU A 335 21.70 3.26 -19.57
N MET A 336 21.82 2.82 -18.32
CA MET A 336 20.66 2.43 -17.52
C MET A 336 19.74 3.62 -17.21
N PHE A 337 20.30 4.79 -16.96
CA PHE A 337 19.52 6.00 -16.80
C PHE A 337 18.76 6.36 -18.10
N HIS A 338 19.41 6.23 -19.24
CA HIS A 338 18.78 6.46 -20.53
C HIS A 338 17.67 5.44 -20.84
N LEU A 339 17.95 4.15 -20.65
CA LEU A 339 16.97 3.08 -20.92
C LEU A 339 15.85 3.02 -19.87
N GLY A 340 16.11 3.46 -18.65
CA GLY A 340 15.10 3.57 -17.59
C GLY A 340 14.07 4.67 -17.84
N ASN A 341 14.31 5.60 -18.76
CA ASN A 341 13.31 6.58 -19.14
C ASN A 341 12.21 5.92 -19.98
N PRO A 342 10.92 6.02 -19.58
CA PRO A 342 9.80 5.42 -20.34
C PRO A 342 9.73 5.84 -21.81
N GLU A 343 10.22 7.02 -22.16
CA GLU A 343 10.29 7.49 -23.55
C GLU A 343 11.23 6.66 -24.42
N ASN A 344 12.14 5.91 -23.81
CA ASN A 344 13.13 5.10 -24.48
C ASN A 344 12.85 3.59 -24.45
N TRP A 345 11.70 3.15 -23.92
CA TRP A 345 11.37 1.74 -23.83
C TRP A 345 11.25 1.04 -25.20
N GLU A 346 10.85 1.77 -26.24
CA GLU A 346 10.81 1.29 -27.62
C GLU A 346 12.15 1.55 -28.36
N SER A 347 13.23 1.90 -27.66
CA SER A 347 14.51 2.22 -28.28
C SER A 347 15.18 0.97 -28.84
N GLU A 348 15.68 1.02 -30.07
CA GLU A 348 16.55 -0.02 -30.64
C GLU A 348 17.81 -0.32 -29.82
N THR A 349 18.14 0.53 -28.85
CA THR A 349 19.25 0.33 -27.92
C THR A 349 19.00 -0.88 -27.02
N TRP A 350 17.75 -1.14 -26.65
CA TRP A 350 17.37 -2.36 -25.93
C TRP A 350 17.70 -3.61 -26.73
N ASP A 351 17.31 -3.66 -28.00
CA ASP A 351 17.59 -4.78 -28.88
C ASP A 351 19.09 -5.02 -29.01
N LYS A 352 19.86 -3.94 -29.20
CA LYS A 352 21.32 -4.02 -29.29
C LYS A 352 21.98 -4.51 -28.00
N LEU A 353 21.45 -4.14 -26.82
CA LEU A 353 21.93 -4.62 -25.54
C LEU A 353 21.59 -6.12 -25.37
N LEU A 354 20.34 -6.49 -25.58
CA LEU A 354 19.85 -7.86 -25.41
C LEU A 354 20.49 -8.83 -26.38
N ASP A 355 20.76 -8.42 -27.61
CA ASP A 355 21.42 -9.23 -28.63
C ASP A 355 22.87 -9.63 -28.28
N GLN A 356 23.48 -9.00 -27.30
CA GLN A 356 24.83 -9.33 -26.81
C GLN A 356 24.84 -10.44 -25.76
N ILE A 357 23.69 -10.70 -25.14
CA ILE A 357 23.58 -11.64 -24.02
C ILE A 357 23.51 -13.06 -24.57
N SER A 358 24.37 -13.93 -24.09
CA SER A 358 24.35 -15.36 -24.45
C SER A 358 23.19 -16.08 -23.78
N ILE A 359 22.79 -17.21 -24.35
CA ILE A 359 21.75 -18.08 -23.74
C ILE A 359 22.17 -18.60 -22.37
N SER A 360 23.47 -18.91 -22.18
CA SER A 360 23.94 -19.37 -20.88
C SER A 360 23.76 -18.30 -19.83
N GLU A 361 24.06 -17.02 -20.14
CA GLU A 361 23.84 -15.92 -19.23
C GLU A 361 22.35 -15.68 -18.94
N LEU A 362 21.47 -15.77 -19.97
CA LEU A 362 20.03 -15.67 -19.76
C LEU A 362 19.50 -16.81 -18.88
N ARG A 363 20.00 -18.03 -19.09
CA ARG A 363 19.67 -19.16 -18.23
C ARG A 363 20.10 -18.93 -16.80
N ASP A 364 21.34 -18.47 -16.60
CA ASP A 364 21.89 -18.20 -15.27
C ASP A 364 21.07 -17.11 -14.54
N VAL A 365 20.60 -16.07 -15.27
CA VAL A 365 19.69 -15.06 -14.72
C VAL A 365 18.35 -15.67 -14.26
N VAL A 366 17.84 -16.65 -15.00
CA VAL A 366 16.58 -17.32 -14.64
C VAL A 366 16.79 -18.34 -13.52
N GLU A 367 17.85 -19.15 -13.59
CA GLU A 367 18.15 -20.21 -12.60
C GLU A 367 18.60 -19.63 -11.25
N ASP A 368 19.42 -18.57 -11.28
CA ASP A 368 19.93 -17.88 -10.08
C ASP A 368 19.06 -16.66 -9.70
N GLY A 369 17.92 -16.49 -10.36
CA GLY A 369 16.90 -15.54 -9.98
C GLY A 369 16.25 -15.91 -8.65
N GLY A 370 15.68 -14.95 -7.96
CA GLY A 370 15.09 -15.13 -6.64
C GLY A 370 15.52 -14.00 -5.73
N TYR A 371 16.35 -14.27 -4.72
CA TYR A 371 16.95 -13.22 -3.89
C TYR A 371 18.25 -12.68 -4.50
N GLY A 372 18.14 -12.09 -5.66
CA GLY A 372 19.25 -11.51 -6.41
C GLY A 372 19.18 -11.80 -7.90
N SER A 373 20.22 -11.44 -8.62
CA SER A 373 20.37 -11.79 -10.03
C SER A 373 21.83 -12.07 -10.38
N ALA A 374 22.03 -13.03 -11.27
CA ALA A 374 23.37 -13.35 -11.79
C ALA A 374 24.02 -12.14 -12.49
N SER A 375 25.33 -12.13 -12.56
CA SER A 375 26.07 -11.23 -13.44
C SER A 375 25.80 -11.59 -14.90
N ILE A 376 25.84 -10.60 -15.78
CA ILE A 376 25.81 -10.80 -17.23
C ILE A 376 27.08 -10.15 -17.77
N GLU A 377 28.13 -10.97 -17.95
CA GLU A 377 29.47 -10.48 -18.26
C GLU A 377 29.55 -9.85 -19.65
N SER A 378 28.78 -10.37 -20.63
CA SER A 378 28.76 -9.86 -22.00
C SER A 378 28.34 -8.39 -22.08
N VAL A 379 27.47 -7.94 -21.20
CA VAL A 379 27.01 -6.53 -21.13
C VAL A 379 27.55 -5.80 -19.90
N GLY A 380 28.36 -6.45 -19.07
CA GLY A 380 28.97 -5.85 -17.88
C GLY A 380 28.01 -5.59 -16.72
N LYS A 381 26.84 -6.26 -16.70
CA LYS A 381 25.92 -6.18 -15.55
C LYS A 381 26.51 -6.93 -14.36
N PRO A 382 26.68 -6.29 -13.20
CA PRO A 382 27.17 -6.96 -12.01
C PRO A 382 26.13 -7.92 -11.43
N GLN A 383 26.56 -8.84 -10.57
CA GLN A 383 25.67 -9.60 -9.72
C GLN A 383 24.99 -8.67 -8.71
N TYR A 384 23.70 -8.89 -8.47
CA TYR A 384 22.96 -8.29 -7.37
C TYR A 384 22.72 -9.31 -6.28
N ILE A 385 22.89 -8.87 -5.04
CA ILE A 385 22.61 -9.65 -3.84
C ILE A 385 21.48 -8.95 -3.10
N GLU A 386 20.41 -9.68 -2.87
CA GLU A 386 19.22 -9.20 -2.17
C GLU A 386 18.98 -10.06 -0.94
N TYR A 387 18.44 -9.44 0.09
CA TYR A 387 18.12 -10.10 1.35
C TYR A 387 16.69 -9.81 1.76
N ASP A 388 16.10 -10.77 2.45
CA ASP A 388 14.84 -10.58 3.14
C ASP A 388 15.07 -9.81 4.46
N GLY A 389 14.01 -9.16 4.96
CA GLY A 389 13.97 -8.72 6.34
C GLY A 389 13.56 -7.30 6.61
N PRO A 390 12.28 -7.07 6.95
CA PRO A 390 11.82 -5.79 7.46
C PRO A 390 12.43 -5.41 8.82
N SER A 391 12.89 -6.38 9.60
CA SER A 391 13.55 -6.17 10.90
C SER A 391 15.09 -6.20 10.83
N GLY A 392 15.67 -5.93 9.65
CA GLY A 392 17.09 -6.04 9.35
C GLY A 392 17.36 -7.23 8.44
N PHE A 393 18.53 -7.23 7.77
CA PHE A 393 18.86 -8.25 6.79
C PHE A 393 18.80 -9.66 7.36
N ASN A 394 17.98 -10.51 6.77
CA ASN A 394 17.82 -11.89 7.15
C ASN A 394 18.23 -12.81 6.00
N ARG A 395 19.04 -13.82 6.30
CA ARG A 395 19.40 -14.84 5.35
C ARG A 395 18.27 -15.83 5.21
N THR A 396 17.67 -15.89 4.03
CA THR A 396 16.77 -16.99 3.67
C THR A 396 17.57 -18.17 3.14
N ASN A 397 16.97 -19.37 3.18
CA ASN A 397 17.57 -20.55 2.52
C ASN A 397 17.66 -20.40 0.98
N MET A 398 17.05 -19.33 0.45
CA MET A 398 16.98 -19.03 -0.99
C MET A 398 18.12 -18.09 -1.45
N THR A 399 19.04 -17.71 -0.57
CA THR A 399 20.24 -16.95 -0.91
C THR A 399 21.45 -17.89 -0.84
N PRO A 400 21.68 -18.75 -1.85
CA PRO A 400 22.82 -19.67 -1.87
C PRO A 400 24.12 -18.85 -1.87
N ASN A 401 25.07 -19.27 -1.06
CA ASN A 401 26.39 -18.64 -0.97
C ASN A 401 26.46 -17.23 -0.37
N ALA A 402 25.35 -16.67 0.11
CA ALA A 402 25.45 -15.40 0.82
C ALA A 402 26.23 -15.55 2.13
N PRO A 403 27.16 -14.67 2.43
CA PRO A 403 27.86 -14.68 3.71
C PRO A 403 26.86 -14.49 4.85
N GLY A 404 27.09 -15.13 5.99
CA GLY A 404 26.31 -14.89 7.19
C GLY A 404 26.50 -13.42 7.63
N LEU A 405 25.44 -12.61 7.57
CA LEU A 405 25.49 -11.21 7.97
C LEU A 405 25.31 -11.08 9.48
N LYS A 406 26.09 -10.20 10.09
CA LYS A 406 25.89 -9.72 11.45
C LYS A 406 25.36 -8.28 11.37
N CYS A 407 24.12 -8.16 10.94
CA CYS A 407 23.44 -6.88 10.81
C CYS A 407 22.74 -6.47 12.11
N THR A 408 22.28 -5.25 12.15
CA THR A 408 21.45 -4.70 13.23
C THR A 408 20.08 -5.38 13.22
N ALA A 409 19.64 -5.88 14.36
CA ALA A 409 18.27 -6.34 14.54
C ALA A 409 17.37 -5.16 14.94
N LEU A 410 16.40 -4.85 14.11
CA LEU A 410 15.39 -3.84 14.35
C LEU A 410 14.13 -4.49 14.94
N PRO A 411 13.25 -3.73 15.64
CA PRO A 411 11.95 -4.22 16.04
C PRO A 411 11.10 -4.62 14.84
N ALA A 412 10.13 -5.51 15.06
CA ALA A 412 9.14 -5.87 14.04
C ALA A 412 8.32 -4.63 13.60
N GLU A 413 7.92 -4.58 12.32
CA GLU A 413 7.30 -3.39 11.73
C GLU A 413 5.98 -2.99 12.41
N ASN A 414 5.18 -3.95 12.88
CA ASN A 414 3.97 -3.64 13.66
C ASN A 414 4.28 -2.87 14.95
N LEU A 415 5.41 -3.17 15.61
CA LEU A 415 5.85 -2.42 16.78
C LEU A 415 6.41 -1.04 16.40
N VAL A 416 7.07 -0.97 15.26
CA VAL A 416 7.54 0.30 14.67
C VAL A 416 6.35 1.18 14.30
N GLY A 417 5.31 0.61 13.70
CA GLY A 417 4.04 1.26 13.38
C GLY A 417 3.41 1.96 14.59
N GLN A 418 3.41 1.30 15.75
CA GLN A 418 2.87 1.87 16.99
C GLN A 418 3.68 3.05 17.56
N THR A 419 4.81 3.37 16.98
CA THR A 419 5.55 4.59 17.38
C THR A 419 4.93 5.86 16.84
N TRP A 420 4.21 5.78 15.71
CA TRP A 420 3.67 6.95 14.98
C TRP A 420 4.75 8.04 14.80
N ASN A 421 5.98 7.63 14.46
CA ASN A 421 7.14 8.51 14.44
C ASN A 421 7.94 8.36 13.15
N LYS A 422 7.62 9.18 12.16
CA LYS A 422 8.27 9.21 10.85
C LYS A 422 9.80 9.39 10.95
N TYR A 423 10.25 10.24 11.87
CA TYR A 423 11.70 10.49 12.05
C TYR A 423 12.45 9.28 12.61
N LEU A 424 11.87 8.57 13.58
CA LEU A 424 12.48 7.35 14.11
C LEU A 424 12.60 6.26 13.05
N VAL A 425 11.58 6.15 12.18
CA VAL A 425 11.59 5.19 11.08
C VAL A 425 12.61 5.57 10.01
N TYR A 426 12.76 6.86 9.70
CA TYR A 426 13.83 7.36 8.86
C TYR A 426 15.22 6.96 9.40
N GLN A 427 15.45 7.11 10.70
CA GLN A 427 16.71 6.68 11.34
C GLN A 427 16.91 5.16 11.25
N ALA A 428 15.85 4.37 11.37
CA ALA A 428 15.92 2.92 11.16
C ALA A 428 16.33 2.58 9.71
N GLY A 429 15.80 3.32 8.72
CA GLY A 429 16.23 3.23 7.33
C GLY A 429 17.73 3.52 7.17
N GLN A 430 18.25 4.57 7.82
CA GLN A 430 19.69 4.88 7.78
C GLN A 430 20.54 3.71 8.32
N VAL A 431 20.09 3.02 9.35
CA VAL A 431 20.79 1.83 9.88
C VAL A 431 20.81 0.72 8.83
N ILE A 432 19.68 0.45 8.17
CA ILE A 432 19.59 -0.55 7.09
C ILE A 432 20.52 -0.18 5.94
N GLY A 433 20.51 1.09 5.50
CA GLY A 433 21.37 1.55 4.41
C GLY A 433 22.87 1.38 4.72
N VAL A 434 23.29 1.74 5.93
CA VAL A 434 24.68 1.58 6.39
C VAL A 434 25.07 0.11 6.48
N ASP A 435 24.21 -0.75 7.03
CA ASP A 435 24.46 -2.20 7.08
C ASP A 435 24.53 -2.79 5.67
N GLY A 436 23.61 -2.42 4.77
CA GLY A 436 23.60 -2.85 3.38
C GLY A 436 24.89 -2.48 2.65
N GLN A 437 25.34 -1.24 2.79
CA GLN A 437 26.60 -0.78 2.20
C GLN A 437 27.81 -1.55 2.76
N ASN A 438 27.87 -1.78 4.06
CA ASN A 438 28.96 -2.50 4.71
C ASN A 438 29.04 -3.97 4.27
N PHE A 439 27.93 -4.59 3.95
CA PHE A 439 27.84 -5.99 3.55
C PHE A 439 27.75 -6.23 2.04
N GLY A 440 27.72 -5.16 1.25
CA GLY A 440 27.60 -5.25 -0.22
C GLY A 440 26.22 -5.78 -0.67
N VAL A 441 25.18 -5.48 0.09
CA VAL A 441 23.79 -5.81 -0.26
C VAL A 441 23.24 -4.74 -1.18
N ASN A 442 22.59 -5.17 -2.26
CA ASN A 442 22.04 -4.26 -3.29
C ASN A 442 20.55 -4.01 -3.12
N GLY A 443 19.82 -4.93 -2.50
CA GLY A 443 18.39 -4.82 -2.29
C GLY A 443 17.93 -5.53 -1.02
N ILE A 444 16.79 -5.09 -0.51
CA ILE A 444 16.11 -5.69 0.64
C ILE A 444 14.63 -5.82 0.34
N TYR A 445 14.00 -6.92 0.75
CA TYR A 445 12.57 -7.10 0.71
C TYR A 445 11.95 -6.48 1.97
N ALA A 446 11.89 -5.16 1.98
CA ALA A 446 11.33 -4.30 3.01
C ALA A 446 11.11 -2.88 2.44
N PRO A 447 10.25 -2.06 3.05
CA PRO A 447 9.29 -2.40 4.10
C PRO A 447 8.09 -3.19 3.58
N CYS A 448 7.37 -3.90 4.46
CA CYS A 448 6.09 -4.48 4.13
C CYS A 448 4.99 -3.42 4.20
N VAL A 449 4.32 -3.19 3.08
CA VAL A 449 3.27 -2.16 2.96
C VAL A 449 1.86 -2.74 2.85
N ASN A 450 1.70 -4.04 3.10
CA ASN A 450 0.38 -4.66 3.18
C ASN A 450 -0.35 -4.18 4.43
N LEU A 451 -1.68 -4.12 4.34
CA LEU A 451 -2.52 -3.80 5.48
C LEU A 451 -2.77 -5.05 6.35
N HIS A 452 -2.94 -4.83 7.65
CA HIS A 452 -3.42 -5.86 8.57
C HIS A 452 -4.93 -6.06 8.35
N ARG A 453 -5.30 -6.81 7.30
CA ARG A 453 -6.72 -7.07 6.97
C ARG A 453 -7.37 -8.03 7.94
N GLU A 454 -6.60 -9.00 8.43
CA GLU A 454 -7.07 -10.10 9.26
C GLU A 454 -6.15 -10.28 10.46
N TYR A 455 -6.75 -10.45 11.65
CA TYR A 455 -5.99 -10.65 12.89
C TYR A 455 -5.14 -11.91 12.89
N LEU A 456 -5.60 -12.97 12.21
CA LEU A 456 -4.95 -14.28 12.20
C LEU A 456 -3.93 -14.43 11.09
N ALA A 457 -3.71 -13.40 10.25
CA ALA A 457 -2.69 -13.44 9.23
C ALA A 457 -1.30 -13.57 9.85
N GLY A 458 -0.59 -14.65 9.51
CA GLY A 458 0.65 -15.06 10.17
C GLY A 458 1.82 -14.09 9.98
N ARG A 459 1.71 -13.13 9.06
CA ARG A 459 2.76 -12.16 8.72
C ARG A 459 2.41 -10.70 9.07
N ASN A 460 1.34 -10.46 9.83
CA ASN A 460 1.00 -9.09 10.27
C ASN A 460 2.15 -8.39 11.00
N TYR A 461 2.99 -9.13 11.71
CA TYR A 461 4.13 -8.55 12.42
C TYR A 461 5.16 -7.90 11.49
N GLU A 462 5.18 -8.26 10.20
CA GLU A 462 6.08 -7.70 9.20
C GLU A 462 5.60 -6.38 8.60
N CYS A 463 4.34 -5.99 8.83
CA CYS A 463 3.73 -4.80 8.28
C CYS A 463 3.39 -3.81 9.38
N TYR A 464 3.18 -2.52 9.03
CA TYR A 464 3.05 -1.46 10.02
C TYR A 464 1.67 -1.39 10.68
N SER A 465 0.57 -1.57 9.94
CA SER A 465 -0.76 -1.13 10.38
C SER A 465 -1.90 -1.70 9.52
N GLU A 466 -3.11 -1.61 10.05
CA GLU A 466 -4.36 -1.77 9.29
C GLU A 466 -4.70 -0.54 8.42
N ASP A 467 -3.99 0.59 8.60
CA ASP A 467 -4.26 1.83 7.89
C ASP A 467 -3.21 2.16 6.82
N ALA A 468 -3.68 2.55 5.62
CA ALA A 468 -2.84 2.82 4.46
C ALA A 468 -1.97 4.08 4.64
N VAL A 469 -2.42 5.10 5.40
CA VAL A 469 -1.67 6.33 5.62
C VAL A 469 -0.47 6.04 6.52
N ILE A 470 -0.66 5.30 7.62
CA ILE A 470 0.44 4.84 8.48
C ILE A 470 1.43 4.01 7.67
N CYS A 471 0.96 2.98 6.95
CA CYS A 471 1.82 2.13 6.15
C CYS A 471 2.62 2.93 5.12
N GLY A 472 1.95 3.80 4.36
CA GLY A 472 2.59 4.58 3.31
C GLY A 472 3.62 5.57 3.82
N GLN A 473 3.28 6.35 4.86
CA GLN A 473 4.19 7.38 5.39
C GLN A 473 5.39 6.78 6.12
N LEU A 474 5.20 5.73 6.91
CA LEU A 474 6.32 5.06 7.59
C LEU A 474 7.21 4.30 6.60
N ALA A 475 6.62 3.64 5.61
CA ALA A 475 7.39 3.01 4.54
C ALA A 475 8.23 4.03 3.76
N ALA A 476 7.64 5.16 3.38
CA ALA A 476 8.36 6.24 2.72
C ALA A 476 9.52 6.76 3.59
N ALA A 477 9.30 6.93 4.89
CA ALA A 477 10.34 7.36 5.82
C ALA A 477 11.50 6.34 5.90
N LEU A 478 11.21 5.03 5.95
CA LEU A 478 12.23 3.99 5.94
C LEU A 478 13.05 4.00 4.64
N ILE A 479 12.38 4.06 3.50
CA ILE A 479 13.02 4.06 2.18
C ILE A 479 13.91 5.30 2.00
N LEU A 480 13.41 6.48 2.41
CA LEU A 480 14.20 7.72 2.35
C LEU A 480 15.41 7.71 3.28
N GLY A 481 15.35 6.95 4.37
CA GLY A 481 16.49 6.77 5.27
C GLY A 481 17.54 5.82 4.72
N ALA A 482 17.12 4.75 4.04
CA ALA A 482 18.00 3.71 3.49
C ALA A 482 18.70 4.13 2.20
#